data_3d4ab5e9290961961403c715d0cbd54b
#
_entry.id   3d4ab5e9290961961403c715d0cbd54b
#
_cell.length_a   1.000
_cell.length_b   1.000
_cell.length_c   1.000
_cell.angle_alpha   90.00
_cell.angle_beta   90.00
_cell.angle_gamma   90.00
#
_symmetry.space_group_name_H-M   'P 1'
#
loop_
_entity.id
_entity.type
_entity.pdbx_description
1 polymer ?
#
loop_
_entity_poly.entity_id
_entity_poly.type
_entity_poly.pdbx_seq_one_letter_code
_entity_poly.pdbx_strand_id
1 'polypeptide(L)'
;NCGVVASVQDGVVIGLEGDPDHPFNKGALCAKGQAFVDVLYSPDRLQYPLKRVRERGSDQWERIEWDEAYQIIADKLSELKDQYGPENLLYCKGAPVQNIVPNSFTELFCRYGSPNSINAGNLCFVPRVVSLRTTYGFRDEEDYDNADLIINWGANPCASLRPASYKCFEKKGFLSAIFDAKERGVPFIVIDPVFTETASKATEWIPVNPATDQALGLGMVNVIINEGLYDHEFVEQWCGGFDELTEFVQQYTPEWAASVCGVPAEKITELARLYATTERAVIHEGNNFALHDNCSQQTRVIGILRAITGHLDKEGCSSCYPTAIGSPVAVEIGGHGGMQTTVVPEAVHVNAKRNPLMINGVPATLDAIET
;
A
#
# COMPACT_ATOMS: atom_id res chain seq x y z
N ASN A 1 8.38 -7.56 -7.90
CA ASN A 1 8.45 -8.79 -8.66
C ASN A 1 8.94 -8.45 -10.06
N CYS A 2 10.21 -8.77 -10.36
CA CYS A 2 10.79 -8.58 -11.68
C CYS A 2 11.02 -9.95 -12.33
N GLY A 3 10.76 -10.07 -13.63
CA GLY A 3 11.25 -11.15 -14.43
C GLY A 3 12.77 -11.00 -14.60
N VAL A 4 13.51 -12.07 -14.45
CA VAL A 4 14.97 -12.06 -14.62
C VAL A 4 15.41 -13.23 -15.49
N VAL A 5 16.44 -13.01 -16.28
CA VAL A 5 17.21 -14.04 -16.97
C VAL A 5 18.51 -14.24 -16.22
N ALA A 6 18.75 -15.47 -15.77
CA ALA A 6 19.97 -15.84 -15.08
C ALA A 6 20.94 -16.54 -16.04
N SER A 7 22.16 -16.04 -16.14
CA SER A 7 23.26 -16.72 -16.83
C SER A 7 23.95 -17.67 -15.85
N VAL A 8 23.98 -18.96 -16.20
CA VAL A 8 24.57 -20.00 -15.35
C VAL A 8 25.71 -20.69 -16.11
N GLN A 9 26.88 -20.80 -15.48
CA GLN A 9 28.03 -21.53 -16.00
C GLN A 9 28.51 -22.53 -14.91
N ASP A 10 28.61 -23.80 -15.29
CA ASP A 10 29.04 -24.88 -14.38
C ASP A 10 28.28 -24.91 -13.03
N GLY A 11 26.98 -24.61 -13.06
CA GLY A 11 26.12 -24.57 -11.88
C GLY A 11 26.23 -23.29 -11.05
N VAL A 12 27.02 -22.31 -11.48
CA VAL A 12 27.21 -21.02 -10.83
C VAL A 12 26.46 -19.94 -11.59
N VAL A 13 25.67 -19.13 -10.89
CA VAL A 13 25.02 -17.93 -11.48
C VAL A 13 26.08 -16.87 -11.65
N ILE A 14 26.37 -16.49 -12.88
CA ILE A 14 27.40 -15.50 -13.21
C ILE A 14 26.84 -14.14 -13.59
N GLY A 15 25.54 -14.03 -13.80
CA GLY A 15 24.88 -12.77 -14.15
C GLY A 15 23.37 -12.83 -14.01
N LEU A 16 22.76 -11.67 -13.78
CA LEU A 16 21.32 -11.47 -13.79
C LEU A 16 20.98 -10.25 -14.64
N GLU A 17 20.07 -10.41 -15.57
CA GLU A 17 19.52 -9.37 -16.41
C GLU A 17 18.00 -9.33 -16.26
N GLY A 18 17.38 -8.18 -16.56
CA GLY A 18 15.93 -8.12 -16.64
C GLY A 18 15.43 -8.91 -17.83
N ASP A 19 14.34 -9.67 -17.64
CA ASP A 19 13.69 -10.41 -18.71
C ASP A 19 12.97 -9.43 -19.66
N PRO A 20 13.37 -9.33 -20.94
CA PRO A 20 12.76 -8.41 -21.89
C PRO A 20 11.30 -8.78 -22.23
N ASP A 21 10.94 -10.06 -22.10
CA ASP A 21 9.60 -10.56 -22.39
C ASP A 21 8.65 -10.45 -21.20
N HIS A 22 9.17 -10.11 -20.02
CA HIS A 22 8.36 -9.96 -18.84
C HIS A 22 7.48 -8.69 -18.92
N PRO A 23 6.16 -8.79 -18.81
CA PRO A 23 5.24 -7.68 -19.10
C PRO A 23 5.42 -6.49 -18.17
N PHE A 24 6.00 -6.71 -17.00
CA PHE A 24 6.13 -5.72 -15.94
C PHE A 24 7.43 -4.90 -16.03
N ASN A 25 8.57 -5.54 -16.09
CA ASN A 25 9.86 -4.84 -16.10
C ASN A 25 10.52 -4.73 -17.48
N LYS A 26 10.04 -5.45 -18.50
CA LYS A 26 10.45 -5.33 -19.90
C LYS A 26 11.98 -5.17 -20.08
N GLY A 27 12.73 -6.03 -19.43
CA GLY A 27 14.20 -6.00 -19.46
C GLY A 27 14.86 -5.04 -18.46
N ALA A 28 14.11 -4.17 -17.77
CA ALA A 28 14.68 -3.28 -16.78
C ALA A 28 14.96 -4.04 -15.45
N LEU A 29 16.13 -3.80 -14.88
CA LEU A 29 16.50 -4.33 -13.57
C LEU A 29 17.21 -3.24 -12.77
N CYS A 30 16.72 -2.95 -11.57
CA CYS A 30 17.32 -1.94 -10.70
C CYS A 30 18.65 -2.42 -10.09
N ALA A 31 19.44 -1.49 -9.55
CA ALA A 31 20.73 -1.80 -8.93
C ALA A 31 20.68 -2.91 -7.89
N LYS A 32 19.59 -3.02 -7.12
CA LYS A 32 19.40 -4.13 -6.15
C LYS A 32 19.31 -5.49 -6.82
N GLY A 33 18.60 -5.58 -7.95
CA GLY A 33 18.48 -6.81 -8.72
C GLY A 33 19.79 -7.19 -9.41
N GLN A 34 20.52 -6.21 -9.95
CA GLN A 34 21.81 -6.42 -10.57
C GLN A 34 22.87 -6.90 -9.57
N ALA A 35 22.89 -6.31 -8.36
CA ALA A 35 23.81 -6.68 -7.29
C ALA A 35 23.44 -7.99 -6.58
N PHE A 36 22.36 -8.67 -6.96
CA PHE A 36 21.89 -9.86 -6.23
C PHE A 36 22.85 -11.06 -6.34
N VAL A 37 23.63 -11.15 -7.40
CA VAL A 37 24.68 -12.16 -7.57
C VAL A 37 25.76 -12.01 -6.50
N ASP A 38 26.16 -10.76 -6.19
CA ASP A 38 27.13 -10.46 -5.13
C ASP A 38 26.59 -10.88 -3.75
N VAL A 39 25.29 -10.67 -3.53
CA VAL A 39 24.64 -11.14 -2.29
C VAL A 39 24.61 -12.66 -2.22
N LEU A 40 24.35 -13.34 -3.35
CA LEU A 40 24.27 -14.79 -3.41
C LEU A 40 25.61 -15.46 -3.05
N TYR A 41 26.72 -14.89 -3.50
CA TYR A 41 28.07 -15.43 -3.30
C TYR A 41 28.91 -14.63 -2.29
N SER A 42 28.27 -13.76 -1.53
CA SER A 42 28.98 -13.03 -0.46
C SER A 42 29.64 -13.99 0.52
N PRO A 43 30.93 -13.80 0.86
CA PRO A 43 31.60 -14.60 1.88
C PRO A 43 30.98 -14.45 3.27
N ASP A 44 30.27 -13.33 3.50
CA ASP A 44 29.59 -13.07 4.77
C ASP A 44 28.17 -13.65 4.83
N ARG A 45 27.71 -14.29 3.75
CA ARG A 45 26.40 -14.90 3.74
C ARG A 45 26.32 -16.08 4.68
N LEU A 46 25.34 -16.04 5.61
CA LEU A 46 25.06 -17.15 6.52
C LEU A 46 24.60 -18.39 5.75
N GLN A 47 25.32 -19.50 5.95
CA GLN A 47 25.01 -20.79 5.32
C GLN A 47 24.53 -21.83 6.35
N TYR A 48 24.77 -21.59 7.62
CA TYR A 48 24.46 -22.47 8.72
C TYR A 48 23.86 -21.70 9.90
N PRO A 49 23.08 -22.33 10.77
CA PRO A 49 22.61 -21.70 11.99
C PRO A 49 23.78 -21.32 12.90
N LEU A 50 23.65 -20.18 13.55
CA LEU A 50 24.59 -19.67 14.51
C LEU A 50 23.93 -19.53 15.88
N LYS A 51 24.59 -20.11 16.91
CA LYS A 51 24.19 -20.00 18.30
C LYS A 51 25.11 -19.04 19.04
N ARG A 52 24.53 -18.09 19.76
CA ARG A 52 25.30 -17.20 20.61
C ARG A 52 25.83 -17.96 21.82
N VAL A 53 27.15 -17.85 22.07
CA VAL A 53 27.80 -18.58 23.15
C VAL A 53 28.03 -17.77 24.41
N ARG A 54 27.72 -16.46 24.40
CA ARG A 54 27.82 -15.57 25.55
C ARG A 54 26.57 -14.71 25.73
N GLU A 55 26.62 -13.74 26.65
CA GLU A 55 25.55 -12.83 26.97
C GLU A 55 25.04 -12.07 25.73
N ARG A 56 23.82 -11.57 25.84
CA ARG A 56 23.18 -10.75 24.81
C ARG A 56 24.01 -9.49 24.55
N GLY A 57 24.30 -9.22 23.29
CA GLY A 57 25.16 -8.11 22.86
C GLY A 57 26.62 -8.51 22.61
N SER A 58 27.05 -9.72 23.03
CA SER A 58 28.35 -10.23 22.62
C SER A 58 28.30 -10.67 21.14
N ASP A 59 29.39 -10.41 20.42
CA ASP A 59 29.54 -10.83 19.02
C ASP A 59 30.29 -12.17 18.93
N GLN A 60 29.88 -13.12 19.78
CA GLN A 60 30.49 -14.45 19.83
C GLN A 60 29.46 -15.53 19.50
N TRP A 61 29.71 -16.18 18.39
CA TRP A 61 28.81 -17.14 17.78
C TRP A 61 29.56 -18.45 17.51
N GLU A 62 28.88 -19.58 17.66
CA GLU A 62 29.31 -20.87 17.18
C GLU A 62 28.34 -21.40 16.11
N ARG A 63 28.91 -22.11 15.14
CA ARG A 63 28.11 -22.83 14.16
C ARG A 63 27.50 -24.06 14.83
N ILE A 64 26.21 -24.25 14.59
CA ILE A 64 25.48 -25.46 14.98
C ILE A 64 24.79 -26.09 13.77
N GLU A 65 24.33 -27.33 13.91
CA GLU A 65 23.53 -27.98 12.86
C GLU A 65 22.04 -27.62 12.99
N TRP A 66 21.30 -27.81 11.91
CA TRP A 66 19.88 -27.45 11.86
C TRP A 66 19.02 -28.16 12.88
N ASP A 67 19.28 -29.47 13.13
CA ASP A 67 18.54 -30.25 14.10
C ASP A 67 18.73 -29.71 15.52
N GLU A 68 19.94 -29.31 15.89
CA GLU A 68 20.20 -28.63 17.15
C GLU A 68 19.47 -27.31 17.25
N ALA A 69 19.47 -26.49 16.16
CA ALA A 69 18.76 -25.21 16.12
C ALA A 69 17.26 -25.41 16.32
N TYR A 70 16.67 -26.37 15.63
CA TYR A 70 15.23 -26.68 15.77
C TYR A 70 14.89 -27.16 17.18
N GLN A 71 15.73 -28.01 17.78
CA GLN A 71 15.48 -28.50 19.14
C GLN A 71 15.53 -27.37 20.16
N ILE A 72 16.56 -26.49 20.09
CA ILE A 72 16.66 -25.32 20.97
C ILE A 72 15.43 -24.42 20.89
N ILE A 73 14.97 -24.14 19.67
CA ILE A 73 13.79 -23.29 19.44
C ILE A 73 12.53 -23.98 19.98
N ALA A 74 12.32 -25.25 19.67
CA ALA A 74 11.15 -26.00 20.09
C ALA A 74 11.06 -26.11 21.62
N ASP A 75 12.17 -26.46 22.28
CA ASP A 75 12.21 -26.56 23.74
C ASP A 75 11.89 -25.20 24.39
N LYS A 76 12.48 -24.12 23.87
CA LYS A 76 12.24 -22.78 24.43
C LYS A 76 10.84 -22.28 24.21
N LEU A 77 10.25 -22.53 23.05
CA LEU A 77 8.87 -22.17 22.78
C LEU A 77 7.90 -22.97 23.64
N SER A 78 8.17 -24.26 23.86
CA SER A 78 7.37 -25.12 24.77
C SER A 78 7.45 -24.63 26.20
N GLU A 79 8.66 -24.39 26.73
CA GLU A 79 8.88 -23.84 28.06
C GLU A 79 8.12 -22.53 28.28
N LEU A 80 8.22 -21.59 27.34
CA LEU A 80 7.55 -20.30 27.43
C LEU A 80 6.01 -20.45 27.41
N LYS A 81 5.49 -21.33 26.57
CA LYS A 81 4.06 -21.61 26.49
C LYS A 81 3.52 -22.21 27.79
N ASP A 82 4.27 -23.17 28.38
CA ASP A 82 3.88 -23.83 29.62
C ASP A 82 3.94 -22.87 30.82
N GLN A 83 4.91 -21.97 30.84
CA GLN A 83 5.13 -21.04 31.95
C GLN A 83 4.23 -19.80 31.89
N TYR A 84 3.98 -19.26 30.70
CA TYR A 84 3.35 -17.94 30.53
C TYR A 84 2.12 -17.92 29.65
N GLY A 85 1.76 -19.03 29.01
CA GLY A 85 0.71 -19.10 28.02
C GLY A 85 1.16 -18.69 26.59
N PRO A 86 0.39 -19.07 25.57
CA PRO A 86 0.76 -18.80 24.18
C PRO A 86 0.73 -17.32 23.80
N GLU A 87 -0.05 -16.51 24.50
CA GLU A 87 -0.21 -15.06 24.26
C GLU A 87 1.06 -14.24 24.59
N ASN A 88 2.04 -14.85 25.28
CA ASN A 88 3.31 -14.18 25.56
C ASN A 88 4.29 -14.16 24.37
N LEU A 89 3.96 -14.84 23.28
CA LEU A 89 4.75 -14.82 22.06
C LEU A 89 4.21 -13.79 21.09
N LEU A 90 5.04 -12.83 20.69
CA LEU A 90 4.74 -11.86 19.64
C LEU A 90 5.47 -12.23 18.35
N TYR A 91 4.72 -12.37 17.26
CA TYR A 91 5.26 -12.52 15.93
C TYR A 91 5.36 -11.16 15.22
N CYS A 92 6.59 -10.74 14.91
CA CYS A 92 6.86 -9.51 14.18
C CYS A 92 7.55 -9.83 12.85
N LYS A 93 6.96 -9.44 11.74
CA LYS A 93 7.53 -9.66 10.40
C LYS A 93 7.54 -8.42 9.52
N GLY A 94 8.54 -8.35 8.64
CA GLY A 94 8.60 -7.37 7.56
C GLY A 94 7.91 -7.84 6.28
N ALA A 95 7.70 -6.94 5.33
CA ALA A 95 7.01 -7.20 4.07
C ALA A 95 7.64 -8.30 3.19
N PRO A 96 8.97 -8.39 3.01
CA PRO A 96 9.57 -9.36 2.09
C PRO A 96 9.32 -10.82 2.46
N VAL A 97 9.21 -11.12 3.75
CA VAL A 97 9.03 -12.50 4.23
C VAL A 97 7.73 -13.13 3.73
N GLN A 98 6.72 -12.33 3.47
CA GLN A 98 5.41 -12.81 2.99
C GLN A 98 5.48 -13.47 1.61
N ASN A 99 6.41 -13.04 0.77
CA ASN A 99 6.51 -13.51 -0.62
C ASN A 99 7.42 -14.72 -0.77
N ILE A 100 8.33 -14.95 0.17
CA ILE A 100 9.35 -16.01 0.09
C ILE A 100 8.86 -17.29 0.77
N VAL A 101 8.22 -17.17 1.94
CA VAL A 101 7.69 -18.30 2.71
C VAL A 101 6.26 -17.97 3.11
N PRO A 102 5.33 -18.01 2.16
CA PRO A 102 3.95 -17.66 2.44
C PRO A 102 3.39 -18.61 3.48
N ASN A 103 2.86 -18.05 4.55
CA ASN A 103 2.05 -18.72 5.57
C ASN A 103 2.77 -19.65 6.58
N SER A 104 3.99 -20.16 6.33
CA SER A 104 4.62 -21.12 7.24
C SER A 104 4.82 -20.55 8.66
N PHE A 105 5.28 -19.30 8.76
CA PHE A 105 5.40 -18.65 10.06
C PHE A 105 4.04 -18.33 10.68
N THR A 106 3.10 -17.87 9.88
CA THR A 106 1.73 -17.60 10.36
C THR A 106 1.09 -18.89 10.85
N GLU A 107 1.26 -19.99 10.14
CA GLU A 107 0.77 -21.30 10.55
C GLU A 107 1.43 -21.78 11.84
N LEU A 108 2.76 -21.62 11.97
CA LEU A 108 3.48 -21.94 13.20
C LEU A 108 2.90 -21.18 14.40
N PHE A 109 2.69 -19.86 14.28
CA PHE A 109 2.16 -19.04 15.37
C PHE A 109 0.70 -19.36 15.70
N CYS A 110 -0.11 -19.68 14.68
CA CYS A 110 -1.47 -20.15 14.89
C CYS A 110 -1.50 -21.50 15.62
N ARG A 111 -0.66 -22.46 15.24
CA ARG A 111 -0.55 -23.75 15.92
C ARG A 111 0.04 -23.60 17.33
N TYR A 112 0.94 -22.65 17.55
CA TYR A 112 1.42 -22.30 18.87
C TYR A 112 0.28 -21.74 19.75
N GLY A 113 -0.66 -21.02 19.14
CA GLY A 113 -1.84 -20.45 19.81
C GLY A 113 -1.70 -18.96 20.15
N SER A 114 -0.64 -18.28 19.67
CA SER A 114 -0.48 -16.85 19.90
C SER A 114 -1.41 -16.02 19.02
N PRO A 115 -2.20 -15.10 19.59
CA PRO A 115 -2.98 -14.12 18.84
C PRO A 115 -2.17 -12.89 18.42
N ASN A 116 -0.93 -12.77 18.88
CA ASN A 116 -0.13 -11.56 18.79
C ASN A 116 0.73 -11.56 17.52
N SER A 117 0.31 -10.80 16.52
CA SER A 117 1.03 -10.65 15.26
C SER A 117 1.10 -9.20 14.84
N ILE A 118 2.31 -8.72 14.54
CA ILE A 118 2.58 -7.42 13.94
C ILE A 118 3.32 -7.63 12.62
N ASN A 119 2.91 -6.90 11.61
CA ASN A 119 3.59 -6.93 10.31
C ASN A 119 3.70 -5.52 9.71
N ALA A 120 4.47 -5.43 8.62
CA ALA A 120 4.68 -4.16 7.95
C ALA A 120 3.38 -3.50 7.44
N GLY A 121 2.33 -4.27 7.21
CA GLY A 121 1.04 -3.76 6.76
C GLY A 121 0.45 -2.73 7.70
N ASN A 122 0.64 -2.91 9.00
CA ASN A 122 0.11 -2.00 10.03
C ASN A 122 0.66 -0.57 9.89
N LEU A 123 1.88 -0.41 9.36
CA LEU A 123 2.56 0.87 9.16
C LEU A 123 2.84 1.16 7.67
N CYS A 124 2.12 0.52 6.75
CA CYS A 124 2.36 0.67 5.33
C CYS A 124 1.04 0.89 4.60
N PHE A 125 0.36 -0.18 4.26
CA PHE A 125 -0.78 -0.15 3.37
C PHE A 125 -2.12 -0.13 4.11
N VAL A 126 -2.21 -0.77 5.26
CA VAL A 126 -3.46 -0.93 6.02
C VAL A 126 -4.10 0.41 6.40
N PRO A 127 -3.39 1.45 6.86
CA PRO A 127 -4.00 2.74 7.15
C PRO A 127 -4.73 3.35 5.95
N ARG A 128 -4.17 3.24 4.73
CA ARG A 128 -4.83 3.66 3.49
C ARG A 128 -6.11 2.87 3.24
N VAL A 129 -6.01 1.55 3.32
CA VAL A 129 -7.17 0.66 3.11
C VAL A 129 -8.28 0.96 4.11
N VAL A 130 -7.95 1.11 5.38
CA VAL A 130 -8.93 1.47 6.42
C VAL A 130 -9.58 2.82 6.10
N SER A 131 -8.78 3.81 5.73
CA SER A 131 -9.28 5.14 5.39
C SER A 131 -10.26 5.12 4.21
N LEU A 132 -9.91 4.46 3.10
CA LEU A 132 -10.78 4.37 1.92
C LEU A 132 -12.04 3.56 2.21
N ARG A 133 -11.92 2.47 2.95
CA ARG A 133 -13.08 1.65 3.36
C ARG A 133 -14.03 2.39 4.29
N THR A 134 -13.54 3.25 5.16
CA THR A 134 -14.39 4.09 6.00
C THR A 134 -15.00 5.28 5.25
N THR A 135 -14.44 5.63 4.10
CA THR A 135 -14.94 6.74 3.26
C THR A 135 -16.03 6.25 2.29
N TYR A 136 -15.78 5.16 1.56
CA TYR A 136 -16.72 4.64 0.55
C TYR A 136 -16.83 3.10 0.50
N GLY A 137 -16.37 2.38 1.52
CA GLY A 137 -16.65 0.95 1.71
C GLY A 137 -15.67 -0.01 1.06
N PHE A 138 -14.79 0.41 0.17
CA PHE A 138 -13.86 -0.46 -0.55
C PHE A 138 -12.49 0.18 -0.72
N ARG A 139 -11.52 -0.62 -1.13
CA ARG A 139 -10.26 -0.17 -1.69
C ARG A 139 -10.41 -0.03 -3.19
N ASP A 140 -9.95 1.06 -3.72
CA ASP A 140 -9.94 1.32 -5.15
C ASP A 140 -8.57 1.05 -5.80
N GLU A 141 -8.60 0.98 -7.11
CA GLU A 141 -7.44 0.80 -8.00
C GLU A 141 -7.56 1.75 -9.18
N GLU A 142 -6.50 2.43 -9.51
CA GLU A 142 -6.47 3.45 -10.54
C GLU A 142 -6.37 2.85 -11.95
N ASP A 143 -7.16 3.38 -12.89
CA ASP A 143 -7.13 3.00 -14.31
C ASP A 143 -6.30 4.00 -15.13
N TYR A 144 -4.98 3.82 -15.14
CA TYR A 144 -4.06 4.71 -15.86
C TYR A 144 -4.15 4.60 -17.39
N ASP A 145 -4.60 3.46 -17.91
CA ASP A 145 -4.63 3.20 -19.35
C ASP A 145 -5.67 4.06 -20.07
N ASN A 146 -6.75 4.38 -19.38
CA ASN A 146 -7.85 5.15 -19.92
C ASN A 146 -7.97 6.57 -19.34
N ALA A 147 -7.07 6.96 -18.43
CA ALA A 147 -7.09 8.28 -17.80
C ALA A 147 -6.69 9.39 -18.78
N ASP A 148 -7.29 10.56 -18.59
CA ASP A 148 -6.99 11.82 -19.28
C ASP A 148 -6.18 12.78 -18.41
N LEU A 149 -6.08 12.50 -17.10
CA LEU A 149 -5.23 13.18 -16.13
C LEU A 149 -4.70 12.17 -15.11
N ILE A 150 -3.42 12.21 -14.82
CA ILE A 150 -2.78 11.39 -13.78
C ILE A 150 -2.10 12.31 -12.78
N ILE A 151 -2.52 12.25 -11.52
CA ILE A 151 -1.87 12.91 -10.39
C ILE A 151 -1.19 11.85 -9.53
N ASN A 152 0.13 11.88 -9.47
CA ASN A 152 0.92 11.02 -8.60
C ASN A 152 1.33 11.81 -7.36
N TRP A 153 0.78 11.47 -6.23
CA TRP A 153 0.89 12.23 -5.00
C TRP A 153 1.70 11.45 -3.96
N GLY A 154 2.92 11.90 -3.70
CA GLY A 154 3.80 11.34 -2.70
C GLY A 154 4.28 9.90 -2.99
N ALA A 155 4.44 9.54 -4.26
CA ALA A 155 4.99 8.25 -4.65
C ALA A 155 6.14 8.41 -5.65
N ASN A 156 7.16 7.54 -5.52
CA ASN A 156 8.30 7.50 -6.45
C ASN A 156 8.41 6.12 -7.14
N PRO A 157 7.48 5.81 -8.06
CA PRO A 157 7.46 4.51 -8.74
C PRO A 157 8.66 4.29 -9.65
N CYS A 158 9.30 5.34 -10.17
CA CYS A 158 10.54 5.21 -10.94
C CYS A 158 11.69 4.61 -10.13
N ALA A 159 11.77 4.89 -8.83
CA ALA A 159 12.77 4.29 -7.95
C ALA A 159 12.29 2.98 -7.31
N SER A 160 11.03 2.90 -6.92
CA SER A 160 10.51 1.71 -6.25
C SER A 160 10.22 0.55 -7.20
N LEU A 161 10.03 0.82 -8.49
CA LEU A 161 9.62 -0.13 -9.52
C LEU A 161 8.41 -0.99 -9.10
N ARG A 162 7.60 -0.49 -8.17
CA ARG A 162 6.40 -1.18 -7.73
C ARG A 162 5.22 -0.77 -8.58
N PRO A 163 4.37 -1.72 -8.94
CA PRO A 163 3.07 -1.40 -9.51
C PRO A 163 2.25 -0.67 -8.46
N ALA A 164 1.59 0.36 -8.87
CA ALA A 164 0.72 1.12 -8.02
C ALA A 164 -0.62 0.41 -7.81
N SER A 165 -1.06 -0.33 -8.81
CA SER A 165 -2.35 -1.03 -8.77
C SER A 165 -2.28 -2.44 -9.34
N TYR A 166 -3.20 -3.30 -8.92
CA TYR A 166 -3.33 -4.65 -9.45
C TYR A 166 -3.82 -4.69 -10.91
N LYS A 167 -4.58 -3.70 -11.35
CA LYS A 167 -4.95 -3.58 -12.77
C LYS A 167 -3.74 -3.41 -13.67
N CYS A 168 -2.72 -2.68 -13.20
CA CYS A 168 -1.44 -2.59 -13.91
C CYS A 168 -0.64 -3.90 -13.87
N PHE A 169 -0.90 -4.79 -12.91
CA PHE A 169 -0.21 -6.08 -12.80
C PHE A 169 -0.57 -7.05 -13.92
N GLU A 170 -1.81 -7.02 -14.35
CA GLU A 170 -2.31 -8.00 -15.34
C GLU A 170 -1.88 -7.66 -16.77
N LYS A 171 -1.58 -6.40 -17.04
CA LYS A 171 -1.31 -5.94 -18.42
C LYS A 171 0.08 -5.39 -18.63
N LYS A 172 0.54 -4.48 -17.78
CA LYS A 172 1.85 -3.82 -17.88
C LYS A 172 2.13 -3.09 -16.57
N GLY A 173 3.40 -2.93 -16.21
CA GLY A 173 3.78 -2.23 -14.98
C GLY A 173 3.37 -0.75 -14.99
N PHE A 174 3.26 -0.15 -13.80
CA PHE A 174 2.91 1.25 -13.61
C PHE A 174 3.73 2.21 -14.48
N LEU A 175 5.04 2.01 -14.57
CA LEU A 175 5.90 2.86 -15.40
C LEU A 175 5.50 2.81 -16.89
N SER A 176 5.18 1.61 -17.39
CA SER A 176 4.71 1.48 -18.78
C SER A 176 3.39 2.22 -18.98
N ALA A 177 2.45 2.11 -18.04
CA ALA A 177 1.18 2.83 -18.11
C ALA A 177 1.37 4.36 -18.11
N ILE A 178 2.28 4.88 -17.27
CA ILE A 178 2.61 6.33 -17.26
C ILE A 178 3.27 6.76 -18.57
N PHE A 179 4.23 6.00 -19.10
CA PHE A 179 4.88 6.37 -20.36
C PHE A 179 3.93 6.30 -21.55
N ASP A 180 3.07 5.28 -21.62
CA ASP A 180 2.04 5.18 -22.64
C ASP A 180 1.02 6.34 -22.54
N ALA A 181 0.65 6.74 -21.32
CA ALA A 181 -0.21 7.91 -21.11
C ALA A 181 0.46 9.20 -21.59
N LYS A 182 1.75 9.38 -21.29
CA LYS A 182 2.52 10.54 -21.79
C LYS A 182 2.63 10.55 -23.30
N GLU A 183 2.82 9.43 -23.97
CA GLU A 183 2.80 9.34 -25.43
C GLU A 183 1.45 9.73 -26.02
N ARG A 184 0.35 9.51 -25.30
CA ARG A 184 -0.98 10.00 -25.67
C ARG A 184 -1.18 11.51 -25.38
N GLY A 185 -0.21 12.16 -24.72
CA GLY A 185 -0.32 13.57 -24.34
C GLY A 185 -1.08 13.83 -23.04
N VAL A 186 -1.31 12.78 -22.23
CA VAL A 186 -2.00 12.89 -20.94
C VAL A 186 -1.13 13.66 -19.95
N PRO A 187 -1.65 14.72 -19.30
CA PRO A 187 -0.94 15.42 -18.24
C PRO A 187 -0.59 14.47 -17.08
N PHE A 188 0.66 14.47 -16.67
CA PHE A 188 1.17 13.73 -15.56
C PHE A 188 1.73 14.70 -14.52
N ILE A 189 0.98 14.92 -13.44
CA ILE A 189 1.34 15.84 -12.36
C ILE A 189 1.94 15.03 -11.21
N VAL A 190 3.05 15.49 -10.67
CA VAL A 190 3.66 14.89 -9.48
C VAL A 190 3.65 15.90 -8.34
N ILE A 191 3.02 15.52 -7.23
CA ILE A 191 3.02 16.27 -5.97
C ILE A 191 3.96 15.54 -5.01
N ASP A 192 5.10 16.14 -4.69
CA ASP A 192 6.12 15.50 -3.85
C ASP A 192 7.04 16.58 -3.27
N PRO A 193 7.42 16.54 -1.99
CA PRO A 193 8.37 17.49 -1.42
C PRO A 193 9.75 17.47 -2.09
N VAL A 194 10.10 16.36 -2.73
CA VAL A 194 11.40 16.15 -3.38
C VAL A 194 11.23 16.02 -4.89
N PHE A 195 12.12 16.65 -5.66
CA PHE A 195 12.20 16.45 -7.11
C PHE A 195 12.80 15.07 -7.41
N THR A 196 11.96 14.07 -7.38
CA THR A 196 12.31 12.64 -7.55
C THR A 196 12.53 12.27 -9.03
N GLU A 197 13.01 11.04 -9.28
CA GLU A 197 13.07 10.47 -10.64
C GLU A 197 11.67 10.45 -11.29
N THR A 198 10.61 10.23 -10.51
CA THR A 198 9.25 10.31 -11.00
C THR A 198 8.85 11.74 -11.33
N ALA A 199 9.20 12.70 -10.49
CA ALA A 199 8.96 14.12 -10.74
C ALA A 199 9.69 14.60 -12.02
N SER A 200 10.88 14.08 -12.30
CA SER A 200 11.62 14.39 -13.52
C SER A 200 10.92 13.95 -14.82
N LYS A 201 9.92 13.10 -14.74
CA LYS A 201 9.10 12.61 -15.86
C LYS A 201 7.73 13.29 -15.93
N ALA A 202 7.39 14.08 -14.93
CA ALA A 202 6.11 14.79 -14.85
C ALA A 202 5.98 15.87 -15.95
N THR A 203 4.74 16.17 -16.29
CA THR A 203 4.41 17.38 -17.03
C THR A 203 4.56 18.60 -16.12
N GLU A 204 4.21 18.43 -14.85
CA GLU A 204 4.38 19.44 -13.82
C GLU A 204 4.76 18.77 -12.48
N TRP A 205 5.67 19.39 -11.73
CA TRP A 205 5.99 19.04 -10.37
C TRP A 205 5.53 20.14 -9.42
N ILE A 206 4.78 19.75 -8.40
CA ILE A 206 4.27 20.64 -7.37
C ILE A 206 4.95 20.28 -6.04
N PRO A 207 5.89 21.10 -5.54
CA PRO A 207 6.49 20.88 -4.22
C PRO A 207 5.48 21.17 -3.12
N VAL A 208 5.33 20.23 -2.20
CA VAL A 208 4.47 20.35 -1.02
C VAL A 208 5.30 20.20 0.24
N ASN A 209 5.00 20.93 1.30
CA ASN A 209 5.66 20.72 2.59
C ASN A 209 5.37 19.30 3.11
N PRO A 210 6.36 18.58 3.66
CA PRO A 210 6.16 17.24 4.20
C PRO A 210 5.02 17.19 5.23
N ALA A 211 4.18 16.14 5.16
CA ALA A 211 3.07 15.87 6.06
C ALA A 211 1.93 16.92 6.06
N THR A 212 1.83 17.73 5.01
CA THR A 212 0.76 18.73 4.87
C THR A 212 -0.20 18.43 3.70
N ASP A 213 -0.14 17.26 3.17
CA ASP A 213 -0.95 16.79 2.03
C ASP A 213 -2.45 16.98 2.27
N GLN A 214 -2.90 16.77 3.51
CA GLN A 214 -4.28 17.00 3.89
C GLN A 214 -4.71 18.45 3.70
N ALA A 215 -3.85 19.41 4.00
CA ALA A 215 -4.16 20.83 3.83
C ALA A 215 -4.35 21.17 2.35
N LEU A 216 -3.47 20.68 1.49
CA LEU A 216 -3.60 20.82 0.03
C LEU A 216 -4.92 20.21 -0.44
N GLY A 217 -5.22 18.97 -0.03
CA GLY A 217 -6.46 18.30 -0.41
C GLY A 217 -7.73 19.01 0.07
N LEU A 218 -7.74 19.53 1.31
CA LEU A 218 -8.87 20.30 1.84
C LEU A 218 -9.07 21.62 1.09
N GLY A 219 -7.98 22.32 0.72
CA GLY A 219 -8.05 23.50 -0.15
C GLY A 219 -8.66 23.18 -1.51
N MET A 220 -8.31 22.04 -2.10
CA MET A 220 -8.93 21.59 -3.36
C MET A 220 -10.42 21.28 -3.18
N VAL A 221 -10.82 20.59 -2.11
CA VAL A 221 -12.24 20.29 -1.80
C VAL A 221 -13.02 21.59 -1.63
N ASN A 222 -12.46 22.59 -0.92
CA ASN A 222 -13.07 23.89 -0.75
C ASN A 222 -13.37 24.57 -2.09
N VAL A 223 -12.42 24.60 -3.02
CA VAL A 223 -12.61 25.17 -4.36
C VAL A 223 -13.69 24.42 -5.12
N ILE A 224 -13.62 23.10 -5.17
CA ILE A 224 -14.56 22.25 -5.90
C ILE A 224 -15.99 22.47 -5.44
N ILE A 225 -16.21 22.54 -4.13
CA ILE A 225 -17.55 22.76 -3.57
C ILE A 225 -18.03 24.19 -3.81
N ASN A 226 -17.21 25.20 -3.51
CA ASN A 226 -17.62 26.60 -3.63
C ASN A 226 -17.83 27.08 -5.08
N GLU A 227 -17.14 26.47 -6.04
CA GLU A 227 -17.32 26.75 -7.46
C GLU A 227 -18.35 25.83 -8.13
N GLY A 228 -18.96 24.90 -7.38
CA GLY A 228 -19.97 23.97 -7.91
C GLY A 228 -19.42 23.00 -8.95
N LEU A 229 -18.12 22.63 -8.84
CA LEU A 229 -17.42 21.75 -9.78
C LEU A 229 -17.55 20.25 -9.43
N TYR A 230 -18.28 19.93 -8.37
CA TYR A 230 -18.54 18.55 -8.00
C TYR A 230 -19.58 17.89 -8.92
N ASP A 231 -19.55 16.58 -9.01
CA ASP A 231 -20.56 15.80 -9.76
C ASP A 231 -21.88 15.78 -8.99
N HIS A 232 -22.80 16.65 -9.38
CA HIS A 232 -24.08 16.85 -8.70
C HIS A 232 -24.92 15.58 -8.63
N GLU A 233 -24.98 14.80 -9.71
CA GLU A 233 -25.76 13.57 -9.77
C GLU A 233 -25.15 12.49 -8.88
N PHE A 234 -23.84 12.31 -8.95
CA PHE A 234 -23.13 11.33 -8.12
C PHE A 234 -23.23 11.67 -6.63
N VAL A 235 -23.07 12.96 -6.29
CA VAL A 235 -23.16 13.42 -4.90
C VAL A 235 -24.56 13.20 -4.35
N GLU A 236 -25.60 13.57 -5.09
CA GLU A 236 -27.00 13.39 -4.66
C GLU A 236 -27.37 11.90 -4.45
N GLN A 237 -26.85 11.02 -5.32
CA GLN A 237 -27.20 9.59 -5.26
C GLN A 237 -26.36 8.79 -4.28
N TRP A 238 -25.07 9.13 -4.11
CA TRP A 238 -24.11 8.24 -3.48
C TRP A 238 -23.34 8.85 -2.30
N CYS A 239 -23.36 10.16 -2.09
CA CYS A 239 -22.58 10.82 -1.05
C CYS A 239 -23.44 11.21 0.15
N GLY A 240 -23.30 10.51 1.26
CA GLY A 240 -23.87 10.95 2.54
C GLY A 240 -22.99 11.99 3.24
N GLY A 241 -23.59 12.96 3.95
CA GLY A 241 -22.87 13.98 4.72
C GLY A 241 -22.24 15.10 3.88
N PHE A 242 -22.75 15.35 2.68
CA PHE A 242 -22.22 16.41 1.81
C PHE A 242 -22.50 17.81 2.32
N ASP A 243 -23.63 18.04 2.97
CA ASP A 243 -23.97 19.35 3.56
C ASP A 243 -23.03 19.66 4.73
N GLU A 244 -22.76 18.69 5.59
CA GLU A 244 -21.81 18.80 6.69
C GLU A 244 -20.38 19.02 6.17
N LEU A 245 -19.99 18.33 5.10
CA LEU A 245 -18.71 18.56 4.44
C LEU A 245 -18.63 19.98 3.89
N THR A 246 -19.67 20.46 3.25
CA THR A 246 -19.77 21.82 2.70
C THR A 246 -19.55 22.87 3.78
N GLU A 247 -20.22 22.73 4.92
CA GLU A 247 -20.02 23.63 6.07
C GLU A 247 -18.59 23.51 6.63
N PHE A 248 -18.10 22.29 6.83
CA PHE A 248 -16.80 22.00 7.42
C PHE A 248 -15.64 22.62 6.63
N VAL A 249 -15.67 22.54 5.28
CA VAL A 249 -14.55 22.98 4.45
C VAL A 249 -14.46 24.49 4.26
N GLN A 250 -15.44 25.28 4.68
CA GLN A 250 -15.42 26.73 4.49
C GLN A 250 -14.21 27.43 5.13
N GLN A 251 -13.70 26.91 6.23
CA GLN A 251 -12.52 27.43 6.89
C GLN A 251 -11.19 27.07 6.20
N TYR A 252 -11.20 26.11 5.27
CA TYR A 252 -10.00 25.60 4.62
C TYR A 252 -9.85 26.17 3.21
N THR A 253 -9.74 27.50 3.13
CA THR A 253 -9.60 28.20 1.84
C THR A 253 -8.25 27.88 1.17
N PRO A 254 -8.09 28.12 -0.14
CA PRO A 254 -6.80 27.99 -0.80
C PRO A 254 -5.66 28.77 -0.14
N GLU A 255 -5.95 29.95 0.42
CA GLU A 255 -4.98 30.80 1.12
C GLU A 255 -4.55 30.15 2.44
N TRP A 256 -5.52 29.61 3.20
CA TRP A 256 -5.20 28.84 4.39
C TRP A 256 -4.33 27.62 4.02
N ALA A 257 -4.74 26.84 3.03
CA ALA A 257 -4.00 25.67 2.59
C ALA A 257 -2.57 26.04 2.14
N ALA A 258 -2.42 27.13 1.39
CA ALA A 258 -1.12 27.65 0.95
C ALA A 258 -0.21 27.99 2.14
N SER A 259 -0.76 28.59 3.19
CA SER A 259 0.00 28.92 4.40
C SER A 259 0.55 27.70 5.14
N VAL A 260 -0.08 26.54 4.97
CA VAL A 260 0.30 25.27 5.61
C VAL A 260 1.19 24.43 4.69
N CYS A 261 0.72 24.19 3.47
CA CYS A 261 1.39 23.23 2.56
C CYS A 261 2.47 23.84 1.67
N GLY A 262 2.59 25.17 1.63
CA GLY A 262 3.58 25.88 0.82
C GLY A 262 3.29 25.94 -0.67
N VAL A 263 2.19 25.34 -1.13
CA VAL A 263 1.74 25.45 -2.52
C VAL A 263 0.94 26.76 -2.68
N PRO A 264 1.24 27.61 -3.68
CA PRO A 264 0.51 28.86 -3.88
C PRO A 264 -1.01 28.67 -4.03
N ALA A 265 -1.82 29.56 -3.46
CA ALA A 265 -3.29 29.45 -3.47
C ALA A 265 -3.85 29.38 -4.89
N GLU A 266 -3.27 30.11 -5.83
CA GLU A 266 -3.64 30.10 -7.24
C GLU A 266 -3.38 28.72 -7.86
N LYS A 267 -2.28 28.06 -7.49
CA LYS A 267 -1.95 26.70 -7.96
C LYS A 267 -2.90 25.67 -7.37
N ILE A 268 -3.28 25.80 -6.09
CA ILE A 268 -4.30 24.94 -5.47
C ILE A 268 -5.62 25.04 -6.22
N THR A 269 -6.04 26.25 -6.53
CA THR A 269 -7.26 26.52 -7.28
C THR A 269 -7.19 25.95 -8.70
N GLU A 270 -6.07 26.14 -9.40
CA GLU A 270 -5.83 25.58 -10.73
C GLU A 270 -5.91 24.06 -10.73
N LEU A 271 -5.22 23.42 -9.77
CA LEU A 271 -5.19 21.96 -9.62
C LEU A 271 -6.58 21.39 -9.31
N ALA A 272 -7.33 22.05 -8.42
CA ALA A 272 -8.68 21.65 -8.07
C ALA A 272 -9.63 21.71 -9.28
N ARG A 273 -9.59 22.80 -10.04
CA ARG A 273 -10.38 22.96 -11.27
C ARG A 273 -9.99 21.92 -12.32
N LEU A 274 -8.69 21.75 -12.57
CA LEU A 274 -8.20 20.77 -13.52
C LEU A 274 -8.68 19.37 -13.17
N TYR A 275 -8.55 18.96 -11.90
CA TYR A 275 -8.99 17.65 -11.45
C TYR A 275 -10.50 17.46 -11.59
N ALA A 276 -11.29 18.43 -11.14
CA ALA A 276 -12.75 18.31 -11.13
C ALA A 276 -13.38 18.38 -12.52
N THR A 277 -12.77 19.12 -13.47
CA THR A 277 -13.30 19.27 -14.84
C THR A 277 -12.77 18.26 -15.84
N THR A 278 -11.77 17.46 -15.47
CA THR A 278 -11.29 16.34 -16.30
C THR A 278 -12.21 15.15 -16.14
N GLU A 279 -12.74 14.64 -17.24
CA GLU A 279 -13.73 13.56 -17.21
C GLU A 279 -13.19 12.25 -16.60
N ARG A 280 -11.94 11.91 -16.94
CA ARG A 280 -11.27 10.68 -16.48
C ARG A 280 -9.96 11.02 -15.81
N ALA A 281 -10.00 11.20 -14.50
CA ALA A 281 -8.83 11.57 -13.73
C ALA A 281 -8.54 10.56 -12.62
N VAL A 282 -7.26 10.26 -12.44
CA VAL A 282 -6.78 9.40 -11.35
C VAL A 282 -5.85 10.18 -10.43
N ILE A 283 -5.99 9.96 -9.13
CA ILE A 283 -4.99 10.32 -8.13
C ILE A 283 -4.38 9.03 -7.62
N HIS A 284 -3.06 8.91 -7.69
CA HIS A 284 -2.31 7.85 -7.04
C HIS A 284 -1.61 8.37 -5.80
N GLU A 285 -2.09 7.98 -4.63
CA GLU A 285 -1.41 8.33 -3.37
C GLU A 285 -0.35 7.31 -2.99
N GLY A 286 0.82 7.80 -2.59
CA GLY A 286 1.95 6.99 -2.14
C GLY A 286 1.77 6.38 -0.74
N ASN A 287 2.60 5.40 -0.40
CA ASN A 287 2.59 4.80 0.93
C ASN A 287 2.99 5.75 2.06
N ASN A 288 3.67 6.85 1.75
CA ASN A 288 4.02 7.87 2.74
C ASN A 288 2.78 8.46 3.43
N PHE A 289 1.62 8.51 2.75
CA PHE A 289 0.35 8.89 3.36
C PHE A 289 0.02 8.04 4.61
N ALA A 290 0.46 6.80 4.64
CA ALA A 290 0.24 5.89 5.77
C ALA A 290 1.30 5.97 6.87
N LEU A 291 2.34 6.80 6.72
CA LEU A 291 3.51 6.85 7.60
C LEU A 291 3.55 8.08 8.52
N HIS A 292 2.50 8.89 8.53
CA HIS A 292 2.36 10.07 9.36
C HIS A 292 1.30 9.89 10.45
N ASP A 293 1.35 10.67 11.50
CA ASP A 293 0.41 10.61 12.62
C ASP A 293 -1.05 10.78 12.18
N ASN A 294 -1.29 11.59 11.14
CA ASN A 294 -2.62 11.86 10.59
C ASN A 294 -2.93 11.04 9.32
N CYS A 295 -2.32 9.89 9.17
CA CYS A 295 -2.35 9.07 7.95
C CYS A 295 -3.75 8.77 7.41
N SER A 296 -4.70 8.46 8.29
CA SER A 296 -6.07 8.14 7.89
C SER A 296 -6.80 9.34 7.29
N GLN A 297 -6.59 10.52 7.82
CA GLN A 297 -7.24 11.75 7.31
C GLN A 297 -6.59 12.23 6.02
N GLN A 298 -5.27 12.07 5.87
CA GLN A 298 -4.57 12.39 4.62
C GLN A 298 -5.10 11.53 3.45
N THR A 299 -5.25 10.24 3.66
CA THR A 299 -5.85 9.36 2.63
C THR A 299 -7.34 9.64 2.44
N ARG A 300 -8.07 9.95 3.53
CA ARG A 300 -9.49 10.24 3.47
C ARG A 300 -9.83 11.45 2.58
N VAL A 301 -9.02 12.49 2.62
CA VAL A 301 -9.24 13.66 1.76
C VAL A 301 -9.10 13.31 0.28
N ILE A 302 -8.20 12.41 -0.08
CA ILE A 302 -8.12 11.88 -1.46
C ILE A 302 -9.38 11.09 -1.82
N GLY A 303 -9.86 10.25 -0.91
CA GLY A 303 -11.15 9.56 -1.09
C GLY A 303 -12.33 10.51 -1.26
N ILE A 304 -12.38 11.61 -0.50
CA ILE A 304 -13.40 12.65 -0.64
C ILE A 304 -13.31 13.33 -2.02
N LEU A 305 -12.10 13.71 -2.47
CA LEU A 305 -11.90 14.29 -3.80
C LEU A 305 -12.45 13.38 -4.89
N ARG A 306 -12.13 12.08 -4.87
CA ARG A 306 -12.65 11.10 -5.82
C ARG A 306 -14.16 11.00 -5.78
N ALA A 307 -14.76 10.98 -4.58
CA ALA A 307 -16.21 10.83 -4.39
C ALA A 307 -16.96 12.04 -4.90
N ILE A 308 -16.58 13.25 -4.48
CA ILE A 308 -17.34 14.45 -4.86
C ILE A 308 -17.23 14.81 -6.36
N THR A 309 -16.19 14.32 -7.05
CA THR A 309 -16.02 14.54 -8.50
C THR A 309 -16.51 13.37 -9.36
N GLY A 310 -17.09 12.32 -8.75
CA GLY A 310 -17.56 11.16 -9.50
C GLY A 310 -16.43 10.33 -10.14
N HIS A 311 -15.17 10.47 -9.68
CA HIS A 311 -14.04 9.70 -10.19
C HIS A 311 -13.90 8.34 -9.53
N LEU A 312 -15.03 7.70 -9.21
CA LEU A 312 -15.11 6.38 -8.62
C LEU A 312 -15.92 5.44 -9.52
N ASP A 313 -15.42 4.19 -9.61
CA ASP A 313 -16.04 3.06 -10.30
C ASP A 313 -16.41 3.30 -11.76
N LYS A 314 -15.57 4.07 -12.44
CA LYS A 314 -15.74 4.52 -13.83
C LYS A 314 -14.42 4.28 -14.59
N GLU A 315 -14.52 4.02 -15.90
CA GLU A 315 -13.36 3.84 -16.78
C GLU A 315 -12.46 5.08 -16.77
N GLY A 316 -11.15 4.89 -16.68
CA GLY A 316 -10.17 5.98 -16.60
C GLY A 316 -10.11 6.71 -15.25
N CYS A 317 -10.81 6.20 -14.24
CA CYS A 317 -10.84 6.70 -12.88
C CYS A 317 -10.41 5.63 -11.88
N SER A 318 -10.67 5.83 -10.60
CA SER A 318 -10.47 4.79 -9.58
C SER A 318 -11.64 3.82 -9.57
N SER A 319 -11.37 2.54 -9.74
CA SER A 319 -12.40 1.50 -9.77
C SER A 319 -12.40 0.69 -8.49
N CYS A 320 -13.59 0.20 -8.11
CA CYS A 320 -13.72 -0.78 -7.05
C CYS A 320 -12.87 -2.01 -7.39
N TYR A 321 -11.92 -2.32 -6.53
CA TYR A 321 -11.24 -3.61 -6.61
C TYR A 321 -12.17 -4.67 -6.04
N PRO A 322 -12.62 -5.65 -6.83
CA PRO A 322 -13.39 -6.75 -6.30
C PRO A 322 -12.46 -7.55 -5.37
N THR A 323 -12.48 -7.22 -4.10
CA THR A 323 -12.05 -8.19 -3.09
C THR A 323 -12.87 -9.42 -3.36
N ALA A 324 -12.22 -10.57 -3.56
CA ALA A 324 -12.91 -11.81 -3.87
C ALA A 324 -14.03 -12.05 -2.83
N ILE A 325 -15.21 -11.57 -3.17
CA ILE A 325 -16.46 -11.90 -2.47
C ILE A 325 -16.68 -13.35 -2.84
N GLY A 326 -16.23 -14.26 -1.99
CA GLY A 326 -16.45 -15.67 -2.24
C GLY A 326 -15.39 -16.64 -1.78
N SER A 327 -14.34 -16.20 -1.11
CA SER A 327 -13.52 -17.14 -0.36
C SER A 327 -14.18 -17.33 1.00
N PRO A 328 -14.87 -18.45 1.26
CA PRO A 328 -15.78 -18.55 2.39
C PRO A 328 -15.12 -18.52 3.77
N VAL A 329 -13.81 -18.40 3.85
CA VAL A 329 -13.09 -18.42 5.14
C VAL A 329 -11.73 -17.74 5.03
N ALA A 330 -11.65 -16.58 4.41
CA ALA A 330 -10.41 -15.84 4.40
C ALA A 330 -10.46 -14.74 5.46
N VAL A 331 -9.80 -14.96 6.56
CA VAL A 331 -9.50 -13.89 7.52
C VAL A 331 -8.23 -13.20 7.07
N GLU A 332 -8.35 -11.93 6.67
CA GLU A 332 -7.19 -11.10 6.38
C GLU A 332 -6.51 -10.74 7.71
N ILE A 333 -5.48 -11.48 8.06
CA ILE A 333 -4.56 -11.09 9.12
C ILE A 333 -3.46 -10.30 8.43
N GLY A 334 -3.66 -9.01 8.36
CA GLY A 334 -2.76 -7.97 7.89
C GLY A 334 -1.58 -8.43 7.05
N GLY A 335 -1.64 -8.26 5.75
CA GLY A 335 -0.54 -8.55 4.85
C GLY A 335 -0.24 -7.35 3.96
N HIS A 336 1.01 -7.13 3.65
CA HIS A 336 1.43 -6.12 2.70
C HIS A 336 1.00 -6.55 1.29
N GLY A 337 -0.06 -5.95 0.78
CA GLY A 337 -0.56 -6.21 -0.57
C GLY A 337 -1.06 -7.64 -0.83
N GLY A 338 -1.01 -8.51 0.15
CA GLY A 338 -1.49 -9.87 0.09
C GLY A 338 -2.39 -10.16 1.27
N MET A 339 -3.58 -10.61 1.01
CA MET A 339 -4.41 -11.20 2.02
C MET A 339 -3.76 -12.51 2.47
N GLN A 340 -3.29 -12.56 3.70
CA GLN A 340 -2.90 -13.82 4.30
C GLN A 340 -4.11 -14.37 5.04
N THR A 341 -4.65 -15.40 4.48
CA THR A 341 -5.72 -16.15 5.09
C THR A 341 -5.12 -17.10 6.11
N THR A 342 -5.33 -16.81 7.37
CA THR A 342 -5.03 -17.77 8.42
C THR A 342 -6.33 -18.35 8.90
N VAL A 343 -6.55 -19.61 8.63
CA VAL A 343 -7.68 -20.33 9.18
C VAL A 343 -7.33 -20.73 10.61
N VAL A 344 -7.75 -19.92 11.56
CA VAL A 344 -7.92 -20.35 12.95
C VAL A 344 -9.42 -20.52 13.14
N PRO A 345 -9.98 -21.73 13.03
CA PRO A 345 -11.42 -21.92 12.93
C PRO A 345 -12.22 -21.28 14.08
N GLU A 346 -11.70 -21.36 15.30
CA GLU A 346 -12.35 -20.77 16.47
C GLU A 346 -12.20 -19.24 16.52
N ALA A 347 -11.04 -18.71 16.21
CA ALA A 347 -10.82 -17.26 16.16
C ALA A 347 -11.59 -16.61 15.00
N VAL A 348 -11.68 -17.28 13.87
CA VAL A 348 -12.51 -16.88 12.74
C VAL A 348 -13.98 -16.84 13.14
N HIS A 349 -14.45 -17.86 13.83
CA HIS A 349 -15.84 -17.92 14.31
C HIS A 349 -16.17 -16.80 15.30
N VAL A 350 -15.25 -16.49 16.18
CA VAL A 350 -15.42 -15.41 17.18
C VAL A 350 -15.39 -14.05 16.49
N ASN A 351 -14.48 -13.82 15.56
CA ASN A 351 -14.42 -12.56 14.82
C ASN A 351 -15.57 -12.40 13.84
N ALA A 352 -15.97 -13.45 13.15
CA ALA A 352 -17.13 -13.42 12.26
C ALA A 352 -18.44 -13.14 13.02
N LYS A 353 -18.57 -13.59 14.26
CA LYS A 353 -19.73 -13.31 15.10
C LYS A 353 -19.70 -11.95 15.78
N ARG A 354 -18.49 -11.46 16.14
CA ARG A 354 -18.34 -10.21 16.91
C ARG A 354 -18.05 -8.99 16.02
N ASN A 355 -17.41 -9.22 14.89
CA ASN A 355 -16.99 -8.14 14.01
C ASN A 355 -16.82 -8.66 12.56
N PRO A 356 -17.91 -8.92 11.86
CA PRO A 356 -17.89 -9.37 10.46
C PRO A 356 -17.20 -8.39 9.51
N LEU A 357 -17.03 -7.12 9.90
CA LEU A 357 -16.20 -6.15 9.17
C LEU A 357 -14.74 -6.58 9.06
N MET A 358 -14.29 -7.46 9.95
CA MET A 358 -12.90 -7.96 9.94
C MET A 358 -12.69 -9.14 8.99
N ILE A 359 -13.72 -9.71 8.41
CA ILE A 359 -13.62 -10.75 7.40
C ILE A 359 -13.42 -10.05 6.05
N ASN A 360 -12.20 -10.10 5.53
CA ASN A 360 -11.80 -9.39 4.30
C ASN A 360 -12.09 -7.88 4.33
N GLY A 361 -12.27 -7.31 5.54
CA GLY A 361 -12.56 -5.89 5.71
C GLY A 361 -13.87 -5.42 5.09
N VAL A 362 -14.80 -6.33 4.81
CA VAL A 362 -16.15 -6.03 4.33
C VAL A 362 -17.16 -6.51 5.36
N PRO A 363 -18.21 -5.73 5.67
CA PRO A 363 -19.30 -6.19 6.52
C PRO A 363 -19.94 -7.44 5.91
N ALA A 364 -19.86 -8.57 6.59
CA ALA A 364 -20.47 -9.79 6.12
C ALA A 364 -22.01 -9.76 6.25
N THR A 365 -22.53 -8.96 7.20
CA THR A 365 -23.97 -8.76 7.40
C THR A 365 -24.24 -7.39 8.02
N LEU A 366 -25.45 -6.86 7.81
CA LEU A 366 -25.94 -5.63 8.45
C LEU A 366 -25.96 -5.74 9.99
N ASP A 367 -26.19 -6.92 10.54
CA ASP A 367 -26.20 -7.17 12.00
C ASP A 367 -24.84 -6.88 12.66
N ALA A 368 -23.80 -6.75 11.87
CA ALA A 368 -22.46 -6.41 12.33
C ALA A 368 -22.23 -4.90 12.49
N ILE A 369 -23.09 -4.11 11.91
CA ILE A 369 -23.03 -2.64 12.00
C ILE A 369 -23.78 -2.17 13.26
N GLU A 370 -24.71 -2.97 13.75
CA GLU A 370 -25.55 -2.65 14.91
C GLU A 370 -24.97 -3.15 16.25
N THR A 371 -23.87 -3.91 16.24
CA THR A 371 -23.16 -4.39 17.44
C THR A 371 -21.76 -3.80 17.54
#